data_42956ccceac857c924ff40f3eee210de
#
_entry.id   42956ccceac857c924ff40f3eee210de
#
_cell.length_a   1.000
_cell.length_b   1.000
_cell.length_c   1.000
_cell.angle_alpha   90.00
_cell.angle_beta   90.00
_cell.angle_gamma   90.00
#
_symmetry.space_group_name_H-M   'P 1'
#
loop_
_entity.id
_entity.type
_entity.pdbx_description
1 polymer ?
#
loop_
_entity_poly.entity_id
_entity_poly.type
_entity_poly.pdbx_seq_one_letter_code
_entity_poly.pdbx_strand_id
1 'polypeptide(L)'
;EFEQPIAELEAKIEELRLVGDDNEINIQDEIQRLESKSQSLTESIFSNLTPWQVSQLSRHPQRPYTLDYIKHIFDDFTELHGDRAFADDHAVVGGVARLNGRSVMVIGHQKGRDTKDKIHRNFGMPRPEGYRKALRLMQIAERFNLPILTFIDTPGAYPGMGAEERGQSEAIARNLMEMAGLRTPIICTVIGEGGSGGALAIGVGDRVVMLQYSTYSVISPEGCASILWKSAEKAPQAADAMAITSDRLKELDLIDEVVAEPLGGAHRDQASTARNLDRKSVV
;
A
#
# COMPACT_ATOMS: atom_id res chain seq x y z
N GLU A 1 13.56 8.78 10.24
CA GLU A 1 14.98 9.18 10.49
C GLU A 1 15.65 9.71 9.21
N PHE A 2 15.69 8.97 8.09
CA PHE A 2 16.39 9.40 6.87
C PHE A 2 15.76 10.61 6.17
N GLU A 3 14.50 10.90 6.38
CA GLU A 3 13.80 12.11 5.88
C GLU A 3 13.95 13.33 6.81
N GLN A 4 14.52 13.17 7.98
CA GLN A 4 14.68 14.23 8.97
C GLN A 4 15.35 15.51 8.40
N PRO A 5 16.43 15.42 7.61
CA PRO A 5 17.07 16.61 7.03
C PRO A 5 16.17 17.36 6.05
N ILE A 6 15.25 16.66 5.35
CA ILE A 6 14.26 17.28 4.45
C ILE A 6 13.21 18.00 5.29
N ALA A 7 12.67 17.34 6.32
CA ALA A 7 11.65 17.92 7.21
C ALA A 7 12.17 19.18 7.93
N GLU A 8 13.44 19.23 8.32
CA GLU A 8 14.06 20.40 8.92
C GLU A 8 14.14 21.59 7.95
N LEU A 9 14.46 21.33 6.68
CA LEU A 9 14.45 22.38 5.64
C LEU A 9 13.02 22.88 5.35
N GLU A 10 12.07 21.99 5.27
CA GLU A 10 10.65 22.33 5.05
C GLU A 10 10.08 23.15 6.20
N ALA A 11 10.39 22.79 7.46
CA ALA A 11 9.99 23.57 8.63
C ALA A 11 10.56 24.99 8.58
N LYS A 12 11.83 25.13 8.20
CA LYS A 12 12.48 26.45 8.07
C LYS A 12 11.87 27.29 6.95
N ILE A 13 11.47 26.67 5.83
CA ILE A 13 10.76 27.36 4.73
C ILE A 13 9.41 27.89 5.23
N GLU A 14 8.66 27.08 5.97
CA GLU A 14 7.37 27.50 6.52
C GLU A 14 7.53 28.63 7.56
N GLU A 15 8.56 28.58 8.42
CA GLU A 15 8.86 29.69 9.33
C GLU A 15 9.12 31.00 8.58
N LEU A 16 9.92 30.96 7.51
CA LEU A 16 10.22 32.15 6.70
C LEU A 16 8.98 32.70 5.99
N ARG A 17 8.08 31.82 5.53
CA ARG A 17 6.79 32.23 4.93
C ARG A 17 5.89 32.96 5.92
N LEU A 18 5.92 32.58 7.21
CA LEU A 18 5.12 33.22 8.27
C LEU A 18 5.67 34.57 8.72
N VAL A 19 6.98 34.81 8.57
CA VAL A 19 7.65 36.04 9.01
C VAL A 19 7.62 37.15 7.92
N GLY A 20 7.21 36.85 6.71
CA GLY A 20 7.44 37.56 5.45
C GLY A 20 6.75 38.90 5.21
N ASP A 21 6.24 39.64 6.21
CA ASP A 21 5.48 40.88 5.98
C ASP A 21 6.31 42.18 5.94
N ASP A 22 7.58 42.19 6.35
CA ASP A 22 8.35 43.46 6.49
C ASP A 22 9.61 43.62 5.62
N ASN A 23 10.12 42.59 4.92
CA ASN A 23 11.30 42.62 4.04
C ASN A 23 11.20 41.66 2.84
N GLU A 24 10.30 41.91 1.91
CA GLU A 24 9.84 40.95 0.90
C GLU A 24 10.92 40.38 -0.04
N ILE A 25 11.92 41.16 -0.48
CA ILE A 25 12.84 40.70 -1.56
C ILE A 25 13.87 39.71 -1.04
N ASN A 26 14.42 39.94 0.14
CA ASN A 26 15.50 39.09 0.68
C ASN A 26 14.98 37.74 1.23
N ILE A 27 13.74 37.70 1.68
CA ILE A 27 13.08 36.50 2.23
C ILE A 27 12.64 35.58 1.10
N GLN A 28 12.13 36.12 -0.01
CA GLN A 28 11.73 35.31 -1.17
C GLN A 28 12.93 34.60 -1.83
N ASP A 29 14.05 35.31 -1.99
CA ASP A 29 15.30 34.70 -2.52
C ASP A 29 15.80 33.57 -1.62
N GLU A 30 15.74 33.75 -0.29
CA GLU A 30 16.16 32.71 0.66
C GLU A 30 15.18 31.51 0.65
N ILE A 31 13.88 31.74 0.58
CA ILE A 31 12.87 30.66 0.43
C ILE A 31 13.17 29.86 -0.84
N GLN A 32 13.34 30.50 -1.99
CA GLN A 32 13.63 29.83 -3.25
C GLN A 32 14.93 29.03 -3.21
N ARG A 33 15.95 29.54 -2.54
CA ARG A 33 17.22 28.85 -2.30
C ARG A 33 17.03 27.60 -1.43
N LEU A 34 16.25 27.71 -0.34
CA LEU A 34 15.96 26.58 0.54
C LEU A 34 15.07 25.53 -0.14
N GLU A 35 14.10 25.94 -0.94
CA GLU A 35 13.27 25.02 -1.75
C GLU A 35 14.13 24.23 -2.74
N SER A 36 15.04 24.91 -3.48
CA SER A 36 15.95 24.24 -4.40
C SER A 36 16.89 23.26 -3.68
N LYS A 37 17.36 23.64 -2.47
CA LYS A 37 18.18 22.79 -1.63
C LYS A 37 17.38 21.58 -1.12
N SER A 38 16.13 21.77 -0.68
CA SER A 38 15.25 20.70 -0.23
C SER A 38 14.97 19.71 -1.35
N GLN A 39 14.69 20.20 -2.57
CA GLN A 39 14.50 19.35 -3.73
C GLN A 39 15.74 18.53 -4.05
N SER A 40 16.91 19.15 -4.16
CA SER A 40 18.17 18.43 -4.45
C SER A 40 18.53 17.40 -3.38
N LEU A 41 18.26 17.73 -2.11
CA LEU A 41 18.47 16.81 -1.01
C LEU A 41 17.52 15.63 -1.06
N THR A 42 16.24 15.87 -1.38
CA THR A 42 15.24 14.83 -1.57
C THR A 42 15.64 13.90 -2.73
N GLU A 43 16.05 14.44 -3.88
CA GLU A 43 16.56 13.66 -5.01
C GLU A 43 17.75 12.79 -4.61
N SER A 44 18.70 13.35 -3.89
CA SER A 44 19.90 12.63 -3.42
C SER A 44 19.55 11.49 -2.45
N ILE A 45 18.64 11.71 -1.51
CA ILE A 45 18.22 10.68 -0.53
C ILE A 45 17.41 9.59 -1.23
N PHE A 46 16.40 9.97 -2.03
CA PHE A 46 15.48 9.02 -2.65
C PHE A 46 16.07 8.23 -3.81
N SER A 47 17.16 8.70 -4.41
CA SER A 47 17.93 7.92 -5.41
C SER A 47 18.78 6.81 -4.82
N ASN A 48 19.00 6.79 -3.50
CA ASN A 48 19.93 5.89 -2.82
C ASN A 48 19.31 5.19 -1.60
N LEU A 49 18.00 4.98 -1.60
CA LEU A 49 17.33 4.30 -0.48
C LEU A 49 17.78 2.84 -0.38
N THR A 50 18.12 2.42 0.82
CA THR A 50 18.36 1.00 1.12
C THR A 50 17.04 0.22 1.16
N PRO A 51 17.02 -1.10 0.94
CA PRO A 51 15.81 -1.92 1.08
C PRO A 51 15.11 -1.79 2.44
N TRP A 52 15.89 -1.56 3.50
CA TRP A 52 15.34 -1.27 4.82
C TRP A 52 14.60 0.07 4.88
N GLN A 53 15.15 1.12 4.28
CA GLN A 53 14.50 2.43 4.19
C GLN A 53 13.23 2.35 3.34
N VAL A 54 13.25 1.60 2.23
CA VAL A 54 12.05 1.32 1.44
C VAL A 54 10.99 0.59 2.26
N SER A 55 11.40 -0.41 3.07
CA SER A 55 10.49 -1.10 3.98
C SER A 55 9.85 -0.17 5.01
N GLN A 56 10.62 0.78 5.56
CA GLN A 56 10.07 1.80 6.47
C GLN A 56 9.12 2.75 5.73
N LEU A 57 9.46 3.15 4.52
CA LEU A 57 8.66 4.05 3.69
C LEU A 57 7.34 3.41 3.25
N SER A 58 7.34 2.10 2.94
CA SER A 58 6.13 1.35 2.59
C SER A 58 5.07 1.34 3.69
N ARG A 59 5.49 1.53 4.94
CA ARG A 59 4.65 1.59 6.15
C ARG A 59 4.43 3.02 6.65
N HIS A 60 4.86 4.03 5.90
CA HIS A 60 4.74 5.41 6.35
C HIS A 60 3.28 5.78 6.67
N PRO A 61 2.97 6.35 7.86
CA PRO A 61 1.59 6.55 8.31
C PRO A 61 0.76 7.52 7.46
N GLN A 62 1.41 8.39 6.67
CA GLN A 62 0.74 9.31 5.75
C GLN A 62 0.63 8.76 4.32
N ARG A 63 1.15 7.56 4.06
CA ARG A 63 1.00 6.90 2.77
C ARG A 63 -0.48 6.67 2.46
N PRO A 64 -0.96 6.88 1.22
CA PRO A 64 -2.36 6.68 0.89
C PRO A 64 -2.75 5.22 1.04
N TYR A 65 -3.93 4.97 1.61
CA TYR A 65 -4.54 3.66 1.76
C TYR A 65 -5.61 3.43 0.68
N THR A 66 -6.21 2.25 0.66
CA THR A 66 -7.20 1.87 -0.37
C THR A 66 -8.31 2.90 -0.54
N LEU A 67 -8.90 3.41 0.55
CA LEU A 67 -9.97 4.41 0.47
C LEU A 67 -9.49 5.76 -0.10
N ASP A 68 -8.22 6.12 0.08
CA ASP A 68 -7.65 7.32 -0.52
C ASP A 68 -7.53 7.14 -2.06
N TYR A 69 -7.06 5.97 -2.52
CA TYR A 69 -7.04 5.66 -3.96
C TYR A 69 -8.44 5.59 -4.57
N ILE A 70 -9.41 4.99 -3.85
CA ILE A 70 -10.80 4.94 -4.31
C ILE A 70 -11.31 6.36 -4.56
N LYS A 71 -11.08 7.29 -3.64
CA LYS A 71 -11.50 8.68 -3.77
C LYS A 71 -10.85 9.43 -4.94
N HIS A 72 -9.61 9.08 -5.31
CA HIS A 72 -8.87 9.79 -6.35
C HIS A 72 -9.04 9.21 -7.75
N ILE A 73 -9.34 7.91 -7.85
CA ILE A 73 -9.29 7.16 -9.12
C ILE A 73 -10.69 6.78 -9.61
N PHE A 74 -11.62 6.54 -8.68
CA PHE A 74 -12.92 5.94 -9.02
C PHE A 74 -14.09 6.90 -8.75
N ASP A 75 -15.14 6.72 -9.56
CA ASP A 75 -16.43 7.35 -9.35
C ASP A 75 -17.44 6.31 -8.80
N ASP A 76 -18.53 6.81 -8.18
CA ASP A 76 -19.70 6.04 -7.75
C ASP A 76 -19.38 4.79 -6.90
N PHE A 77 -18.36 4.87 -6.02
CA PHE A 77 -18.03 3.73 -5.16
C PHE A 77 -19.13 3.40 -4.17
N THR A 78 -19.61 2.17 -4.24
CA THR A 78 -20.59 1.59 -3.30
C THR A 78 -19.94 0.42 -2.56
N GLU A 79 -19.68 0.60 -1.27
CA GLU A 79 -19.08 -0.44 -0.43
C GLU A 79 -20.07 -1.57 -0.15
N LEU A 80 -19.59 -2.81 -0.19
CA LEU A 80 -20.34 -4.04 0.07
C LEU A 80 -19.76 -4.76 1.29
N HIS A 81 -20.53 -4.84 2.35
CA HIS A 81 -20.10 -5.33 3.66
C HIS A 81 -20.41 -6.81 3.90
N GLY A 82 -19.62 -7.42 4.78
CA GLY A 82 -19.86 -8.74 5.38
C GLY A 82 -19.53 -9.94 4.49
N ASP A 83 -19.24 -11.06 5.14
CA ASP A 83 -18.84 -12.32 4.49
C ASP A 83 -20.04 -13.26 4.20
N ARG A 84 -21.23 -12.94 4.71
CA ARG A 84 -22.43 -13.79 4.65
C ARG A 84 -22.31 -15.12 5.39
N ALA A 85 -21.33 -15.21 6.32
CA ALA A 85 -21.10 -16.39 7.13
C ALA A 85 -20.99 -16.07 8.63
N PHE A 86 -20.19 -15.06 9.00
CA PHE A 86 -19.93 -14.71 10.39
C PHE A 86 -20.09 -13.20 10.66
N ALA A 87 -19.29 -12.34 10.01
CA ALA A 87 -19.27 -10.91 10.30
C ALA A 87 -18.73 -10.08 9.14
N ASP A 88 -18.67 -8.77 9.34
CA ASP A 88 -17.84 -7.89 8.51
C ASP A 88 -16.43 -7.77 9.10
N ASP A 89 -15.46 -7.44 8.24
CA ASP A 89 -14.09 -7.12 8.63
C ASP A 89 -13.66 -5.82 7.97
N HIS A 90 -13.44 -4.81 8.78
CA HIS A 90 -13.08 -3.47 8.31
C HIS A 90 -11.61 -3.34 7.89
N ALA A 91 -10.78 -4.37 8.09
CA ALA A 91 -9.43 -4.44 7.53
C ALA A 91 -9.42 -4.70 6.02
N VAL A 92 -10.54 -5.17 5.46
CA VAL A 92 -10.77 -5.29 4.01
C VAL A 92 -11.95 -4.42 3.63
N VAL A 93 -11.77 -3.54 2.67
CA VAL A 93 -12.85 -2.76 2.03
C VAL A 93 -13.04 -3.28 0.61
N GLY A 94 -14.27 -3.23 0.13
CA GLY A 94 -14.52 -3.62 -1.25
C GLY A 94 -15.94 -3.29 -1.69
N GLY A 95 -16.10 -3.10 -2.98
CA GLY A 95 -17.39 -2.71 -3.55
C GLY A 95 -17.31 -2.47 -5.05
N VAL A 96 -18.41 -2.04 -5.60
CA VAL A 96 -18.53 -1.68 -7.02
C VAL A 96 -18.21 -0.19 -7.18
N ALA A 97 -17.46 0.13 -8.23
CA ALA A 97 -17.10 1.49 -8.58
C ALA A 97 -17.10 1.68 -10.11
N ARG A 98 -16.83 2.90 -10.56
CA ARG A 98 -16.58 3.20 -11.97
C ARG A 98 -15.14 3.67 -12.17
N LEU A 99 -14.47 3.09 -13.15
CA LEU A 99 -13.18 3.53 -13.66
C LEU A 99 -13.35 3.96 -15.11
N ASN A 100 -13.20 5.25 -15.39
CA ASN A 100 -13.36 5.82 -16.73
C ASN A 100 -14.71 5.41 -17.38
N GLY A 101 -15.79 5.42 -16.59
CA GLY A 101 -17.14 5.06 -17.03
C GLY A 101 -17.45 3.55 -17.07
N ARG A 102 -16.48 2.68 -16.87
CA ARG A 102 -16.65 1.21 -16.80
C ARG A 102 -16.86 0.76 -15.36
N SER A 103 -17.81 -0.12 -15.14
CA SER A 103 -18.03 -0.74 -13.83
C SER A 103 -16.93 -1.74 -13.52
N VAL A 104 -16.38 -1.67 -12.31
CA VAL A 104 -15.31 -2.53 -11.81
C VAL A 104 -15.61 -2.97 -10.37
N MET A 105 -14.98 -4.05 -9.93
CA MET A 105 -14.95 -4.46 -8.53
C MET A 105 -13.62 -4.01 -7.92
N VAL A 106 -13.68 -3.25 -6.83
CA VAL A 106 -12.49 -2.80 -6.08
C VAL A 106 -12.46 -3.53 -4.75
N ILE A 107 -11.31 -4.09 -4.39
CA ILE A 107 -11.10 -4.79 -3.11
C ILE A 107 -9.72 -4.38 -2.59
N GLY A 108 -9.60 -4.05 -1.31
CA GLY A 108 -8.28 -3.71 -0.79
C GLY A 108 -8.18 -3.75 0.73
N HIS A 109 -6.95 -3.77 1.21
CA HIS A 109 -6.66 -3.64 2.61
C HIS A 109 -6.81 -2.19 3.05
N GLN A 110 -7.33 -1.98 4.24
CA GLN A 110 -7.46 -0.65 4.84
C GLN A 110 -6.84 -0.63 6.22
N LYS A 111 -5.86 0.24 6.38
CA LYS A 111 -5.26 0.61 7.67
C LYS A 111 -5.96 1.84 8.25
N GLY A 112 -5.86 2.01 9.56
CA GLY A 112 -6.39 3.19 10.23
C GLY A 112 -5.38 4.34 10.32
N ARG A 113 -5.88 5.58 10.40
CA ARG A 113 -5.06 6.78 10.57
C ARG A 113 -4.76 7.07 12.05
N ASP A 114 -5.77 7.15 12.87
CA ASP A 114 -5.65 7.34 14.32
C ASP A 114 -5.77 6.02 15.09
N THR A 115 -5.59 6.06 16.40
CA THR A 115 -5.64 4.87 17.27
C THR A 115 -6.98 4.17 17.22
N LYS A 116 -8.10 4.90 17.20
CA LYS A 116 -9.44 4.34 17.14
C LYS A 116 -9.69 3.63 15.82
N ASP A 117 -9.33 4.28 14.71
CA ASP A 117 -9.47 3.71 13.37
C ASP A 117 -8.53 2.52 13.16
N LYS A 118 -7.29 2.56 13.68
CA LYS A 118 -6.36 1.42 13.66
C LYS A 118 -6.94 0.19 14.37
N ILE A 119 -7.56 0.37 15.55
CA ILE A 119 -8.21 -0.72 16.28
C ILE A 119 -9.41 -1.23 15.49
N HIS A 120 -10.25 -0.34 14.94
CA HIS A 120 -11.42 -0.69 14.15
C HIS A 120 -11.05 -1.52 12.91
N ARG A 121 -9.93 -1.18 12.26
CA ARG A 121 -9.39 -1.86 11.07
C ARG A 121 -8.39 -2.96 11.40
N ASN A 122 -8.31 -3.35 12.67
CA ASN A 122 -7.37 -4.37 13.14
C ASN A 122 -5.93 -4.17 12.61
N PHE A 123 -5.47 -2.92 12.56
CA PHE A 123 -4.15 -2.52 12.04
C PHE A 123 -3.87 -2.96 10.59
N GLY A 124 -4.90 -3.17 9.80
CA GLY A 124 -4.79 -3.67 8.42
C GLY A 124 -4.52 -5.16 8.33
N MET A 125 -4.74 -5.91 9.40
CA MET A 125 -4.59 -7.37 9.44
C MET A 125 -5.96 -8.04 9.30
N PRO A 126 -6.31 -8.61 8.13
CA PRO A 126 -7.61 -9.24 7.95
C PRO A 126 -7.80 -10.51 8.80
N ARG A 127 -9.04 -10.70 9.24
CA ARG A 127 -9.56 -11.93 9.81
C ARG A 127 -10.15 -12.82 8.70
N PRO A 128 -10.53 -14.08 8.99
CA PRO A 128 -11.11 -14.98 7.99
C PRO A 128 -12.32 -14.38 7.26
N GLU A 129 -13.16 -13.65 7.98
CA GLU A 129 -14.32 -12.98 7.41
C GLU A 129 -13.96 -11.88 6.39
N GLY A 130 -12.81 -11.23 6.51
CA GLY A 130 -12.29 -10.29 5.51
C GLY A 130 -11.93 -10.98 4.21
N TYR A 131 -11.26 -12.12 4.27
CA TYR A 131 -10.94 -12.92 3.08
C TYR A 131 -12.18 -13.56 2.45
N ARG A 132 -13.13 -14.06 3.25
CA ARG A 132 -14.41 -14.55 2.73
C ARG A 132 -15.25 -13.44 2.08
N LYS A 133 -15.23 -12.23 2.64
CA LYS A 133 -15.83 -11.05 2.00
C LYS A 133 -15.19 -10.77 0.65
N ALA A 134 -13.86 -10.74 0.59
CA ALA A 134 -13.13 -10.54 -0.67
C ALA A 134 -13.52 -11.60 -1.72
N LEU A 135 -13.54 -12.88 -1.34
CA LEU A 135 -13.96 -13.96 -2.24
C LEU A 135 -15.38 -13.77 -2.75
N ARG A 136 -16.32 -13.44 -1.86
CA ARG A 136 -17.70 -13.16 -2.25
C ARG A 136 -17.79 -12.04 -3.28
N LEU A 137 -17.02 -10.97 -3.11
CA LEU A 137 -16.99 -9.86 -4.07
C LEU A 137 -16.37 -10.27 -5.40
N MET A 138 -15.33 -11.08 -5.39
CA MET A 138 -14.71 -11.63 -6.62
C MET A 138 -15.70 -12.51 -7.40
N GLN A 139 -16.46 -13.36 -6.72
CA GLN A 139 -17.50 -14.18 -7.33
C GLN A 139 -18.66 -13.35 -7.90
N ILE A 140 -19.01 -12.24 -7.25
CA ILE A 140 -19.97 -11.27 -7.80
C ILE A 140 -19.39 -10.61 -9.06
N ALA A 141 -18.11 -10.21 -9.02
CA ALA A 141 -17.43 -9.60 -10.16
C ALA A 141 -17.43 -10.54 -11.38
N GLU A 142 -17.07 -11.82 -11.19
CA GLU A 142 -17.12 -12.81 -12.27
C GLU A 142 -18.54 -12.95 -12.85
N ARG A 143 -19.56 -13.09 -11.99
CA ARG A 143 -20.95 -13.22 -12.42
C ARG A 143 -21.42 -12.07 -13.31
N PHE A 144 -20.96 -10.86 -13.04
CA PHE A 144 -21.35 -9.65 -13.79
C PHE A 144 -20.30 -9.18 -14.79
N ASN A 145 -19.24 -9.98 -15.02
CA ASN A 145 -18.12 -9.65 -15.91
C ASN A 145 -17.46 -8.31 -15.56
N LEU A 146 -17.31 -8.03 -14.28
CA LEU A 146 -16.60 -6.84 -13.78
C LEU A 146 -15.11 -7.16 -13.63
N PRO A 147 -14.19 -6.36 -14.20
CA PRO A 147 -12.78 -6.45 -13.85
C PRO A 147 -12.59 -6.23 -12.36
N ILE A 148 -11.60 -6.92 -11.79
CA ILE A 148 -11.25 -6.83 -10.38
C ILE A 148 -9.94 -6.06 -10.23
N LEU A 149 -9.96 -5.05 -9.37
CA LEU A 149 -8.77 -4.28 -8.99
C LEU A 149 -8.53 -4.48 -7.49
N THR A 150 -7.38 -5.06 -7.14
CA THR A 150 -7.04 -5.24 -5.72
C THR A 150 -5.93 -4.29 -5.29
N PHE A 151 -6.04 -3.77 -4.06
CA PHE A 151 -5.08 -2.88 -3.43
C PHE A 151 -4.51 -3.54 -2.18
N ILE A 152 -3.23 -3.87 -2.20
CA ILE A 152 -2.56 -4.66 -1.16
C ILE A 152 -1.75 -3.73 -0.26
N ASP A 153 -2.13 -3.67 1.01
CA ASP A 153 -1.40 -2.96 2.06
C ASP A 153 -1.68 -3.57 3.45
N THR A 154 -0.98 -4.63 3.77
CA THR A 154 -1.15 -5.37 5.03
C THR A 154 0.18 -5.87 5.58
N PRO A 155 0.41 -5.83 6.89
CA PRO A 155 1.55 -6.51 7.50
C PRO A 155 1.40 -8.05 7.48
N GLY A 156 0.20 -8.56 7.21
CA GLY A 156 -0.13 -9.99 7.17
C GLY A 156 -1.54 -10.28 7.65
N ALA A 157 -1.92 -11.54 7.64
CA ALA A 157 -3.17 -12.01 8.19
C ALA A 157 -3.14 -11.93 9.73
N TYR A 158 -4.29 -11.65 10.36
CA TYR A 158 -4.40 -11.60 11.82
C TYR A 158 -4.09 -12.98 12.44
N PRO A 159 -3.09 -13.08 13.35
CA PRO A 159 -2.64 -14.36 13.90
C PRO A 159 -3.36 -14.75 15.21
N GLY A 160 -4.45 -14.09 15.56
CA GLY A 160 -5.14 -14.32 16.83
C GLY A 160 -5.94 -15.62 16.85
N MET A 161 -6.19 -16.14 18.06
CA MET A 161 -6.92 -17.39 18.31
C MET A 161 -8.28 -17.43 17.60
N GLY A 162 -9.06 -16.34 17.66
CA GLY A 162 -10.36 -16.28 16.99
C GLY A 162 -10.27 -16.34 15.46
N ALA A 163 -9.13 -15.99 14.85
CA ALA A 163 -8.91 -16.21 13.42
C ALA A 163 -8.61 -17.67 13.12
N GLU A 164 -7.80 -18.33 13.95
CA GLU A 164 -7.52 -19.76 13.87
C GLU A 164 -8.80 -20.58 13.95
N GLU A 165 -9.63 -20.32 14.99
CA GLU A 165 -10.93 -20.97 15.20
C GLU A 165 -11.90 -20.83 14.03
N ARG A 166 -11.84 -19.72 13.28
CA ARG A 166 -12.72 -19.44 12.15
C ARG A 166 -12.09 -19.74 10.79
N GLY A 167 -10.96 -20.45 10.77
CA GLY A 167 -10.35 -21.00 9.55
C GLY A 167 -9.56 -19.99 8.73
N GLN A 168 -8.62 -19.25 9.37
CA GLN A 168 -7.77 -18.27 8.70
C GLN A 168 -7.01 -18.86 7.51
N SER A 169 -6.36 -20.00 7.71
CA SER A 169 -5.59 -20.67 6.66
C SER A 169 -6.48 -21.15 5.52
N GLU A 170 -7.67 -21.69 5.82
CA GLU A 170 -8.63 -22.12 4.82
C GLU A 170 -9.14 -20.95 3.98
N ALA A 171 -9.50 -19.83 4.63
CA ALA A 171 -9.99 -18.66 3.93
C ALA A 171 -8.94 -18.07 2.96
N ILE A 172 -7.67 -18.03 3.36
CA ILE A 172 -6.57 -17.60 2.51
C ILE A 172 -6.36 -18.59 1.35
N ALA A 173 -6.22 -19.89 1.64
CA ALA A 173 -5.96 -20.92 0.64
C ALA A 173 -7.09 -21.00 -0.40
N ARG A 174 -8.34 -20.88 0.04
CA ARG A 174 -9.49 -20.85 -0.85
C ARG A 174 -9.44 -19.65 -1.80
N ASN A 175 -9.11 -18.45 -1.31
CA ASN A 175 -8.96 -17.29 -2.17
C ASN A 175 -7.90 -17.50 -3.25
N LEU A 176 -6.72 -18.05 -2.91
CA LEU A 176 -5.67 -18.36 -3.88
C LEU A 176 -6.18 -19.27 -5.00
N MET A 177 -6.86 -20.37 -4.61
CA MET A 177 -7.40 -21.34 -5.55
C MET A 177 -8.50 -20.76 -6.44
N GLU A 178 -9.44 -20.02 -5.86
CA GLU A 178 -10.56 -19.44 -6.58
C GLU A 178 -10.11 -18.31 -7.53
N MET A 179 -9.22 -17.42 -7.07
CA MET A 179 -8.67 -16.34 -7.90
C MET A 179 -7.98 -16.87 -9.15
N ALA A 180 -7.24 -17.97 -9.03
CA ALA A 180 -6.58 -18.60 -10.18
C ALA A 180 -7.57 -19.16 -11.23
N GLY A 181 -8.83 -19.37 -10.86
CA GLY A 181 -9.88 -19.89 -11.75
C GLY A 181 -10.88 -18.85 -12.27
N LEU A 182 -10.85 -17.62 -11.76
CA LEU A 182 -11.78 -16.57 -12.16
C LEU A 182 -11.62 -16.19 -13.65
N ARG A 183 -12.74 -15.98 -14.32
CA ARG A 183 -12.78 -15.67 -15.77
C ARG A 183 -12.91 -14.18 -16.07
N THR A 184 -12.64 -13.33 -15.11
CA THR A 184 -12.62 -11.88 -15.28
C THR A 184 -11.22 -11.35 -15.03
N PRO A 185 -10.79 -10.27 -15.70
CA PRO A 185 -9.45 -9.71 -15.48
C PRO A 185 -9.23 -9.28 -14.06
N ILE A 186 -8.06 -9.60 -13.51
CA ILE A 186 -7.64 -9.24 -12.16
C ILE A 186 -6.31 -8.50 -12.23
N ILE A 187 -6.28 -7.26 -11.74
CA ILE A 187 -5.05 -6.49 -11.54
C ILE A 187 -4.82 -6.32 -10.05
N CYS A 188 -3.70 -6.83 -9.56
CA CYS A 188 -3.27 -6.71 -8.18
C CYS A 188 -2.23 -5.61 -8.03
N THR A 189 -2.44 -4.66 -7.12
CA THR A 189 -1.52 -3.55 -6.90
C THR A 189 -1.03 -3.53 -5.45
N VAL A 190 0.27 -3.65 -5.24
CA VAL A 190 0.89 -3.45 -3.91
C VAL A 190 1.12 -1.96 -3.72
N ILE A 191 0.37 -1.34 -2.81
CA ILE A 191 0.39 0.11 -2.55
C ILE A 191 1.21 0.52 -1.32
N GLY A 192 1.55 -0.44 -0.48
CA GLY A 192 2.33 -0.23 0.74
C GLY A 192 3.14 -1.47 1.08
N GLU A 193 2.85 -2.13 2.20
CA GLU A 193 3.47 -3.41 2.53
C GLU A 193 2.58 -4.59 2.12
N GLY A 194 3.13 -5.53 1.33
CA GLY A 194 2.48 -6.78 0.97
C GLY A 194 2.99 -7.93 1.82
N GLY A 195 2.36 -8.15 2.99
CA GLY A 195 2.83 -9.12 3.98
C GLY A 195 2.20 -10.50 3.84
N SER A 196 3.02 -11.51 3.55
CA SER A 196 2.72 -12.94 3.71
C SER A 196 1.42 -13.39 3.03
N GLY A 197 0.78 -14.42 3.59
CA GLY A 197 -0.51 -14.96 3.12
C GLY A 197 -1.65 -13.93 3.14
N GLY A 198 -1.56 -12.92 4.00
CA GLY A 198 -2.53 -11.83 4.03
C GLY A 198 -2.56 -11.04 2.72
N ALA A 199 -1.40 -10.75 2.16
CA ALA A 199 -1.27 -10.11 0.87
C ALA A 199 -1.66 -11.05 -0.29
N LEU A 200 -1.20 -12.30 -0.24
CA LEU A 200 -1.49 -13.30 -1.28
C LEU A 200 -2.98 -13.58 -1.44
N ALA A 201 -3.76 -13.54 -0.36
CA ALA A 201 -5.19 -13.85 -0.38
C ALA A 201 -6.02 -12.91 -1.28
N ILE A 202 -5.47 -11.78 -1.71
CA ILE A 202 -6.03 -10.90 -2.75
C ILE A 202 -4.99 -10.52 -3.81
N GLY A 203 -3.90 -11.29 -3.92
CA GLY A 203 -2.72 -11.00 -4.73
C GLY A 203 -2.48 -11.92 -5.91
N VAL A 204 -3.41 -12.82 -6.25
CA VAL A 204 -3.33 -13.69 -7.43
C VAL A 204 -4.11 -13.05 -8.57
N GLY A 205 -3.44 -12.63 -9.62
CA GLY A 205 -4.08 -11.92 -10.72
C GLY A 205 -3.35 -12.10 -12.06
N ASP A 206 -3.96 -11.60 -13.11
CA ASP A 206 -3.39 -11.58 -14.47
C ASP A 206 -2.22 -10.61 -14.56
N ARG A 207 -2.23 -9.57 -13.73
CA ARG A 207 -1.12 -8.62 -13.58
C ARG A 207 -0.90 -8.28 -12.12
N VAL A 208 0.35 -8.25 -11.72
CA VAL A 208 0.80 -7.80 -10.39
C VAL A 208 1.66 -6.55 -10.56
N VAL A 209 1.21 -5.45 -10.00
CA VAL A 209 1.84 -4.14 -10.09
C VAL A 209 2.27 -3.69 -8.70
N MET A 210 3.40 -3.02 -8.59
CA MET A 210 3.86 -2.46 -7.32
C MET A 210 4.15 -0.97 -7.45
N LEU A 211 3.80 -0.19 -6.43
CA LEU A 211 4.34 1.16 -6.30
C LEU A 211 5.83 1.11 -6.01
N GLN A 212 6.57 2.12 -6.47
CA GLN A 212 8.04 2.17 -6.43
C GLN A 212 8.61 1.89 -5.03
N TYR A 213 8.03 2.46 -3.99
CA TYR A 213 8.49 2.31 -2.61
C TYR A 213 7.56 1.42 -1.77
N SER A 214 6.88 0.48 -2.41
CA SER A 214 6.17 -0.60 -1.74
C SER A 214 7.09 -1.82 -1.54
N THR A 215 6.67 -2.76 -0.69
CA THR A 215 7.40 -4.01 -0.44
C THR A 215 6.45 -5.20 -0.55
N TYR A 216 6.97 -6.35 -1.00
CA TYR A 216 6.20 -7.60 -1.06
C TYR A 216 7.07 -8.74 -0.57
N SER A 217 6.64 -9.44 0.50
CA SER A 217 7.46 -10.45 1.17
C SER A 217 6.64 -11.46 1.95
N VAL A 218 7.24 -12.63 2.19
CA VAL A 218 6.61 -13.70 3.00
C VAL A 218 6.61 -13.39 4.50
N ILE A 219 7.50 -12.51 4.96
CA ILE A 219 7.67 -12.13 6.36
C ILE A 219 8.27 -10.72 6.42
N SER A 220 8.07 -9.99 7.51
CA SER A 220 8.77 -8.72 7.71
C SER A 220 10.27 -8.91 7.92
N PRO A 221 11.12 -7.92 7.54
CA PRO A 221 12.55 -7.96 7.82
C PRO A 221 12.88 -8.21 9.29
N GLU A 222 12.12 -7.62 10.21
CA GLU A 222 12.29 -7.80 11.66
C GLU A 222 11.96 -9.25 12.07
N GLY A 223 10.90 -9.83 11.50
CA GLY A 223 10.51 -11.22 11.74
C GLY A 223 11.58 -12.18 11.21
N CYS A 224 12.06 -11.97 9.99
CA CYS A 224 13.15 -12.74 9.39
C CYS A 224 14.42 -12.66 10.25
N ALA A 225 14.82 -11.47 10.66
CA ALA A 225 16.00 -11.24 11.50
C ALA A 225 15.87 -11.94 12.86
N SER A 226 14.69 -11.86 13.47
CA SER A 226 14.43 -12.52 14.76
C SER A 226 14.52 -14.04 14.68
N ILE A 227 14.06 -14.65 13.58
CA ILE A 227 14.14 -16.10 13.36
C ILE A 227 15.57 -16.54 13.06
N LEU A 228 16.25 -15.89 12.13
CA LEU A 228 17.56 -16.32 11.64
C LEU A 228 18.71 -15.92 12.57
N TRP A 229 18.69 -14.71 13.10
CA TRP A 229 19.80 -14.17 13.89
C TRP A 229 19.45 -13.95 15.37
N LYS A 230 18.24 -14.27 15.78
CA LYS A 230 17.74 -14.05 17.16
C LYS A 230 17.83 -12.57 17.61
N SER A 231 17.84 -11.64 16.67
CA SER A 231 17.90 -10.20 16.93
C SER A 231 17.17 -9.41 15.85
N ALA A 232 16.15 -8.63 16.24
CA ALA A 232 15.44 -7.72 15.36
C ALA A 232 16.32 -6.56 14.84
N GLU A 233 17.43 -6.25 15.52
CA GLU A 233 18.41 -5.22 15.08
C GLU A 233 19.06 -5.57 13.74
N LYS A 234 19.01 -6.83 13.32
CA LYS A 234 19.46 -7.32 12.01
C LYS A 234 18.44 -7.13 10.88
N ALA A 235 17.32 -6.43 11.14
CA ALA A 235 16.29 -6.18 10.12
C ALA A 235 16.84 -5.49 8.86
N PRO A 236 17.77 -4.52 8.91
CA PRO A 236 18.37 -3.96 7.68
C PRO A 236 19.08 -5.01 6.83
N GLN A 237 19.85 -5.90 7.46
CA GLN A 237 20.54 -7.00 6.79
C GLN A 237 19.56 -8.03 6.21
N ALA A 238 18.46 -8.29 6.92
CA ALA A 238 17.39 -9.15 6.41
C ALA A 238 16.71 -8.52 5.19
N ALA A 239 16.39 -7.23 5.22
CA ALA A 239 15.76 -6.53 4.12
C ALA A 239 16.59 -6.61 2.82
N ASP A 240 17.92 -6.45 2.92
CA ASP A 240 18.83 -6.59 1.78
C ASP A 240 18.82 -8.02 1.21
N ALA A 241 18.85 -9.03 2.08
CA ALA A 241 18.90 -10.43 1.67
C ALA A 241 17.59 -10.95 1.09
N MET A 242 16.45 -10.40 1.51
CA MET A 242 15.12 -10.87 1.14
C MET A 242 14.64 -10.38 -0.24
N ALA A 243 15.29 -9.40 -0.85
CA ALA A 243 14.93 -8.83 -2.16
C ALA A 243 13.45 -8.38 -2.25
N ILE A 244 12.96 -7.65 -1.24
CA ILE A 244 11.55 -7.32 -1.05
C ILE A 244 11.06 -6.07 -1.80
N THR A 245 11.96 -5.32 -2.44
CA THR A 245 11.65 -4.06 -3.13
C THR A 245 11.11 -4.27 -4.54
N SER A 246 10.38 -3.30 -5.05
CA SER A 246 9.67 -3.41 -6.34
C SER A 246 10.62 -3.65 -7.53
N ASP A 247 11.78 -2.99 -7.55
CA ASP A 247 12.82 -3.16 -8.56
C ASP A 247 13.40 -4.58 -8.55
N ARG A 248 13.73 -5.11 -7.37
CA ARG A 248 14.26 -6.46 -7.20
C ARG A 248 13.24 -7.54 -7.60
N LEU A 249 11.98 -7.35 -7.21
CA LEU A 249 10.91 -8.28 -7.58
C LEU A 249 10.60 -8.24 -9.07
N LYS A 250 10.75 -7.06 -9.70
CA LYS A 250 10.65 -6.93 -11.16
C LYS A 250 11.80 -7.62 -11.89
N GLU A 251 13.04 -7.50 -11.40
CA GLU A 251 14.19 -8.22 -11.94
C GLU A 251 14.05 -9.75 -11.85
N LEU A 252 13.35 -10.23 -10.82
CA LEU A 252 13.06 -11.65 -10.60
C LEU A 252 11.81 -12.16 -11.34
N ASP A 253 11.16 -11.32 -12.15
CA ASP A 253 9.91 -11.61 -12.85
C ASP A 253 8.75 -12.07 -11.91
N LEU A 254 8.76 -11.61 -10.66
CA LEU A 254 7.71 -11.88 -9.68
C LEU A 254 6.57 -10.87 -9.74
N ILE A 255 6.78 -9.74 -10.40
CA ILE A 255 5.77 -8.72 -10.68
C ILE A 255 5.89 -8.23 -12.13
N ASP A 256 4.80 -7.72 -12.67
CA ASP A 256 4.72 -7.28 -14.06
C ASP A 256 5.20 -5.85 -14.27
N GLU A 257 4.96 -4.97 -13.31
CA GLU A 257 5.26 -3.54 -13.50
C GLU A 257 5.52 -2.80 -12.19
N VAL A 258 6.38 -1.80 -12.25
CA VAL A 258 6.61 -0.82 -11.18
C VAL A 258 6.00 0.52 -11.58
N VAL A 259 5.16 1.08 -10.72
CA VAL A 259 4.59 2.43 -10.88
C VAL A 259 5.44 3.42 -10.11
N ALA A 260 6.00 4.38 -10.83
CA ALA A 260 6.81 5.44 -10.24
C ALA A 260 6.00 6.30 -9.27
N GLU A 261 6.57 6.56 -8.11
CA GLU A 261 6.02 7.51 -7.15
C GLU A 261 6.59 8.91 -7.40
N PRO A 262 5.89 9.98 -6.97
CA PRO A 262 6.43 11.33 -6.99
C PRO A 262 7.73 11.44 -6.19
N LEU A 263 8.52 12.47 -6.44
CA LEU A 263 9.71 12.76 -5.66
C LEU A 263 9.37 12.88 -4.17
N GLY A 264 10.06 12.13 -3.35
CA GLY A 264 9.80 12.03 -1.92
C GLY A 264 8.72 11.01 -1.52
N GLY A 265 8.13 10.27 -2.49
CA GLY A 265 7.21 9.16 -2.23
C GLY A 265 5.73 9.53 -2.18
N ALA A 266 4.88 8.50 -2.13
CA ALA A 266 3.42 8.61 -2.20
C ALA A 266 2.79 9.42 -1.05
N HIS A 267 3.43 9.47 0.11
CA HIS A 267 2.93 10.20 1.28
C HIS A 267 3.03 11.72 1.12
N ARG A 268 3.89 12.21 0.23
CA ARG A 268 4.08 13.65 -0.05
C ARG A 268 3.14 14.18 -1.13
N ASP A 269 2.78 13.34 -2.12
CA ASP A 269 1.84 13.71 -3.18
C ASP A 269 0.94 12.53 -3.55
N GLN A 270 -0.14 12.39 -2.79
CA GLN A 270 -1.13 11.33 -2.96
C GLN A 270 -1.86 11.46 -4.31
N ALA A 271 -2.16 12.69 -4.75
CA ALA A 271 -2.89 12.91 -5.99
C ALA A 271 -2.06 12.54 -7.23
N SER A 272 -0.77 12.87 -7.26
CA SER A 272 0.13 12.45 -8.34
C SER A 272 0.37 10.95 -8.34
N THR A 273 0.49 10.33 -7.15
CA THR A 273 0.60 8.87 -7.03
C THR A 273 -0.63 8.17 -7.60
N ALA A 274 -1.83 8.64 -7.26
CA ALA A 274 -3.08 8.11 -7.77
C ALA A 274 -3.19 8.27 -9.29
N ARG A 275 -2.81 9.43 -9.86
CA ARG A 275 -2.77 9.63 -11.32
C ARG A 275 -1.78 8.71 -12.03
N ASN A 276 -0.61 8.46 -11.43
CA ASN A 276 0.38 7.54 -12.01
C ASN A 276 -0.15 6.11 -12.02
N LEU A 277 -0.84 5.72 -10.96
CA LEU A 277 -1.46 4.41 -10.85
C LEU A 277 -2.65 4.25 -11.81
N ASP A 278 -3.53 5.24 -11.93
CA ASP A 278 -4.68 5.22 -12.85
C ASP A 278 -4.24 4.98 -14.29
N ARG A 279 -3.19 5.66 -14.76
CA ARG A 279 -2.63 5.46 -16.10
C ARG A 279 -2.15 4.03 -16.37
N LYS A 280 -1.85 3.25 -15.33
CA LYS A 280 -1.35 1.88 -15.40
C LYS A 280 -2.43 0.82 -15.12
N SER A 281 -3.53 1.24 -14.51
CA SER A 281 -4.70 0.40 -14.22
C SER A 281 -5.67 0.29 -15.39
N VAL A 282 -5.25 0.62 -16.60
CA VAL A 282 -6.09 0.51 -17.80
C VAL A 282 -6.29 -0.98 -18.13
N VAL A 283 -7.51 -1.45 -17.93
CA VAL A 283 -8.01 -2.80 -18.25
C VAL A 283 -8.57 -2.83 -19.68
#